data_8dafc53208b6aa2acc693d9d168e3313
#
_entry.id   8dafc53208b6aa2acc693d9d168e3313
#
_cell.length_a   1.000
_cell.length_b   1.000
_cell.length_c   1.000
_cell.angle_alpha   90.00
_cell.angle_beta   90.00
_cell.angle_gamma   90.00
#
_symmetry.space_group_name_H-M   'P 1'
#
loop_
_entity.id
_entity.type
_entity.pdbx_description
1 polymer ?
#
loop_
_entity_poly.entity_id
_entity_poly.type
_entity_poly.pdbx_seq_one_letter_code
_entity_poly.pdbx_strand_id
1 'polypeptide(L)'
;SIIAMTAFALKGDRDKCLKIGMNDYISKPVTIDVLKSKIEAVLSKDKDDDADENASPQIPGEEPSIAPKVIAELLKLEADGAHNVIDELTAIFLTDSPLRLESIKNAINEGNADELKHSAHALKGSCTVIGAMKMKEICFELEKLGSTSSLHNLSDTLSRLETEFLLVQRELTEKTWKK
;
A
#
# COMPACT_ATOMS: atom_id res chain seq x y z
N SER A 1 24.05 0.24 -12.25
CA SER A 1 23.28 -0.79 -11.52
C SER A 1 21.80 -0.64 -11.80
N ILE A 2 21.09 -1.74 -12.02
CA ILE A 2 19.65 -1.77 -12.34
C ILE A 2 18.93 -2.51 -11.23
N ILE A 3 17.91 -1.85 -10.63
CA ILE A 3 17.04 -2.45 -9.63
C ILE A 3 15.63 -2.59 -10.24
N ALA A 4 15.10 -3.82 -10.32
CA ALA A 4 13.76 -4.07 -10.82
C ALA A 4 12.71 -3.70 -9.76
N MET A 5 11.63 -3.01 -10.16
CA MET A 5 10.47 -2.75 -9.29
C MET A 5 9.28 -3.56 -9.79
N THR A 6 8.86 -4.57 -9.04
CA THR A 6 7.80 -5.51 -9.45
C THR A 6 6.60 -5.48 -8.51
N ALA A 7 5.41 -5.70 -9.07
CA ALA A 7 4.18 -5.87 -8.30
C ALA A 7 4.04 -7.26 -7.66
N PHE A 8 4.86 -8.25 -8.09
CA PHE A 8 4.78 -9.64 -7.64
C PHE A 8 6.05 -10.05 -6.90
N ALA A 9 5.88 -10.62 -5.71
CA ALA A 9 6.94 -11.16 -4.86
C ALA A 9 6.93 -12.71 -4.86
N LEU A 10 6.82 -13.36 -6.02
CA LEU A 10 6.90 -14.81 -6.11
C LEU A 10 8.35 -15.26 -6.06
N LYS A 11 8.63 -16.38 -5.35
CA LYS A 11 9.97 -16.94 -5.13
C LYS A 11 10.79 -17.25 -6.40
N GLY A 12 10.25 -17.07 -7.61
CA GLY A 12 10.96 -17.25 -8.88
C GLY A 12 11.28 -15.96 -9.65
N ASP A 13 10.70 -14.83 -9.25
CA ASP A 13 10.86 -13.60 -10.04
C ASP A 13 12.17 -12.86 -9.71
N ARG A 14 12.68 -13.01 -8.50
CA ARG A 14 14.04 -12.56 -8.13
C ARG A 14 15.10 -13.20 -9.03
N ASP A 15 15.03 -14.53 -9.18
CA ASP A 15 16.01 -15.28 -9.96
C ASP A 15 15.93 -14.94 -11.45
N LYS A 16 14.75 -14.61 -11.96
CA LYS A 16 14.57 -14.14 -13.34
C LYS A 16 15.20 -12.77 -13.55
N CYS A 17 14.97 -11.82 -12.64
CA CYS A 17 15.58 -10.48 -12.72
C CYS A 17 17.11 -10.53 -12.67
N LEU A 18 17.66 -11.34 -11.77
CA LEU A 18 19.11 -11.51 -11.66
C LEU A 18 19.72 -12.19 -12.89
N LYS A 19 19.04 -13.19 -13.48
CA LYS A 19 19.47 -13.88 -14.70
C LYS A 19 19.48 -12.98 -15.95
N ILE A 20 18.64 -11.94 -15.97
CA ILE A 20 18.57 -10.98 -17.09
C ILE A 20 19.63 -9.86 -16.91
N GLY A 21 20.43 -9.89 -15.83
CA GLY A 21 21.49 -8.92 -15.58
C GLY A 21 21.11 -7.74 -14.71
N MET A 22 19.98 -7.80 -13.99
CA MET A 22 19.60 -6.80 -12.99
C MET A 22 20.39 -7.04 -11.70
N ASN A 23 20.76 -5.97 -11.01
CA ASN A 23 21.58 -6.04 -9.79
C ASN A 23 20.78 -6.42 -8.56
N ASP A 24 19.51 -6.01 -8.48
CA ASP A 24 18.58 -6.39 -7.41
C ASP A 24 17.12 -6.17 -7.83
N TYR A 25 16.17 -6.52 -6.96
CA TYR A 25 14.75 -6.29 -7.17
C TYR A 25 14.07 -5.75 -5.92
N ILE A 26 12.99 -5.01 -6.11
CA ILE A 26 12.13 -4.50 -5.03
C ILE A 26 10.69 -4.82 -5.39
N SER A 27 9.97 -5.47 -4.46
CA SER A 27 8.53 -5.69 -4.60
C SER A 27 7.75 -4.45 -4.19
N LYS A 28 6.72 -4.10 -4.93
CA LYS A 28 5.76 -3.07 -4.51
C LYS A 28 4.83 -3.65 -3.42
N PRO A 29 4.47 -2.89 -2.40
CA PRO A 29 4.73 -1.46 -2.20
C PRO A 29 6.17 -1.19 -1.73
N VAL A 30 6.80 -0.15 -2.27
CA VAL A 30 8.16 0.26 -1.94
C VAL A 30 8.09 1.28 -0.80
N THR A 31 8.69 0.97 0.34
CA THR A 31 8.91 1.97 1.40
C THR A 31 10.24 2.68 1.18
N ILE A 32 10.36 3.90 1.69
CA ILE A 32 11.58 4.70 1.57
C ILE A 32 12.78 3.98 2.17
N ASP A 33 12.59 3.30 3.30
CA ASP A 33 13.65 2.54 3.98
C ASP A 33 14.16 1.37 3.13
N VAL A 34 13.23 0.60 2.53
CA VAL A 34 13.59 -0.50 1.63
C VAL A 34 14.29 0.02 0.38
N LEU A 35 13.81 1.12 -0.20
CA LEU A 35 14.46 1.75 -1.36
C LEU A 35 15.87 2.24 -1.00
N LYS A 36 16.01 2.94 0.12
CA LYS A 36 17.27 3.47 0.62
C LYS A 36 18.28 2.35 0.90
N SER A 37 17.88 1.33 1.65
CA SER A 37 18.75 0.17 1.97
C SER A 37 19.18 -0.60 0.71
N LYS A 38 18.30 -0.73 -0.29
CA LYS A 38 18.63 -1.38 -1.57
C LYS A 38 19.56 -0.55 -2.44
N ILE A 39 19.40 0.75 -2.46
CA ILE A 39 20.32 1.66 -3.14
C ILE A 39 21.70 1.62 -2.45
N GLU A 40 21.73 1.70 -1.13
CA GLU A 40 22.96 1.63 -0.34
C GLU A 40 23.66 0.27 -0.52
N ALA A 41 22.93 -0.85 -0.51
CA ALA A 41 23.49 -2.19 -0.74
C ALA A 41 24.05 -2.39 -2.17
N VAL A 42 23.47 -1.72 -3.16
CA VAL A 42 23.97 -1.75 -4.54
C VAL A 42 25.18 -0.83 -4.74
N LEU A 43 25.27 0.24 -3.96
CA LEU A 43 26.37 1.20 -3.96
C LEU A 43 27.55 0.76 -3.08
N SER A 44 27.27 0.08 -1.98
CA SER A 44 28.27 -0.54 -1.10
C SER A 44 28.29 -2.05 -1.33
N LYS A 45 29.05 -2.48 -2.36
CA LYS A 45 29.44 -3.89 -2.46
C LYS A 45 30.49 -4.15 -1.37
N ASP A 46 30.03 -4.34 -0.16
CA ASP A 46 30.70 -5.17 0.86
C ASP A 46 29.92 -5.11 2.19
N LYS A 47 29.50 -6.30 2.62
CA LYS A 47 29.11 -6.76 3.97
C LYS A 47 27.67 -7.10 4.23
N ASP A 48 27.55 -8.36 4.39
CA ASP A 48 26.68 -9.34 5.05
C ASP A 48 25.57 -8.88 6.01
N ASP A 49 24.44 -9.60 5.80
CA ASP A 49 23.44 -10.18 6.72
C ASP A 49 22.98 -9.38 7.98
N ASP A 50 21.70 -9.16 8.12
CA ASP A 50 20.79 -9.91 9.00
C ASP A 50 19.39 -9.32 9.02
N ALA A 51 18.43 -10.23 9.10
CA ALA A 51 17.01 -9.99 9.27
C ALA A 51 16.73 -9.50 10.69
N ASP A 52 15.78 -8.62 10.89
CA ASP A 52 15.08 -8.56 12.17
C ASP A 52 13.57 -8.35 11.99
N GLU A 53 12.86 -9.42 12.32
CA GLU A 53 11.44 -9.43 12.65
C GLU A 53 11.31 -8.92 14.08
N ASN A 54 10.60 -7.83 14.31
CA ASN A 54 10.16 -7.51 15.66
C ASN A 54 8.68 -7.13 15.66
N ALA A 55 7.85 -8.14 15.88
CA ALA A 55 6.44 -7.98 16.21
C ALA A 55 6.32 -7.88 17.74
N SER A 56 5.92 -6.72 18.24
CA SER A 56 5.47 -6.55 19.62
C SER A 56 3.96 -6.70 19.72
N PRO A 57 3.42 -7.41 20.75
CA PRO A 57 2.00 -7.68 20.87
C PRO A 57 1.23 -6.43 21.35
N GLN A 58 0.15 -6.10 20.66
CA GLN A 58 -0.73 -5.01 21.03
C GLN A 58 -1.98 -5.52 21.75
N ILE A 59 -2.40 -4.76 22.76
CA ILE A 59 -3.59 -4.94 23.59
C ILE A 59 -4.86 -4.59 22.78
N PRO A 60 -6.02 -5.26 22.96
CA PRO A 60 -7.22 -5.00 22.16
C PRO A 60 -7.92 -3.70 22.62
N GLY A 61 -7.64 -2.63 21.91
CA GLY A 61 -8.40 -1.40 21.81
C GLY A 61 -8.50 -1.08 20.32
N GLU A 62 -9.56 -0.41 19.89
CA GLU A 62 -9.85 -0.12 18.48
C GLU A 62 -8.55 0.27 17.72
N GLU A 63 -8.03 -0.67 16.93
CA GLU A 63 -6.83 -0.43 16.14
C GLU A 63 -7.11 0.72 15.16
N PRO A 64 -6.27 1.75 15.13
CA PRO A 64 -6.46 2.87 14.23
C PRO A 64 -6.51 2.37 12.78
N SER A 65 -7.38 2.99 11.96
CA SER A 65 -7.51 2.64 10.54
C SER A 65 -6.27 3.05 9.75
N ILE A 66 -5.50 4.02 10.28
CA ILE A 66 -4.24 4.48 9.72
C ILE A 66 -3.08 4.01 10.62
N ALA A 67 -2.08 3.37 10.03
CA ALA A 67 -0.92 2.85 10.75
C ALA A 67 -0.09 3.98 11.37
N PRO A 68 0.07 4.03 12.71
CA PRO A 68 0.80 5.10 13.37
C PRO A 68 2.27 5.24 12.91
N LYS A 69 2.88 4.12 12.52
CA LYS A 69 4.25 4.10 11.99
C LYS A 69 4.37 4.92 10.70
N VAL A 70 3.42 4.80 9.78
CA VAL A 70 3.43 5.57 8.52
C VAL A 70 3.27 7.06 8.79
N ILE A 71 2.38 7.44 9.71
CA ILE A 71 2.23 8.83 10.12
C ILE A 71 3.53 9.36 10.74
N ALA A 72 4.20 8.59 11.60
CA ALA A 72 5.46 8.98 12.21
C ALA A 72 6.57 9.19 11.16
N GLU A 73 6.64 8.35 10.13
CA GLU A 73 7.58 8.50 9.01
C GLU A 73 7.29 9.78 8.19
N LEU A 74 6.02 10.07 7.91
CA LEU A 74 5.61 11.28 7.20
C LEU A 74 5.90 12.55 8.00
N LEU A 75 5.64 12.53 9.32
CA LEU A 75 5.98 13.65 10.23
C LEU A 75 7.48 13.89 10.29
N LYS A 76 8.29 12.84 10.23
CA LYS A 76 9.75 12.95 10.18
C LYS A 76 10.20 13.63 8.88
N LEU A 77 9.60 13.29 7.74
CA LEU A 77 9.89 13.96 6.47
C LEU A 77 9.56 15.45 6.52
N GLU A 78 8.46 15.85 7.18
CA GLU A 78 8.11 17.27 7.39
C GLU A 78 9.15 17.97 8.28
N ALA A 79 9.65 17.29 9.32
CA ALA A 79 10.69 17.83 10.20
C ALA A 79 12.05 17.99 9.48
N ASP A 80 12.35 17.14 8.51
CA ASP A 80 13.56 17.17 7.69
C ASP A 80 13.48 18.19 6.53
N GLY A 81 12.42 19.00 6.46
CA GLY A 81 12.27 20.13 5.54
C GLY A 81 11.27 19.96 4.40
N ALA A 82 10.58 18.85 4.33
CA ALA A 82 9.45 18.70 3.43
C ALA A 82 8.19 19.34 4.06
N HIS A 83 7.61 20.35 3.42
CA HIS A 83 6.46 21.05 3.98
C HIS A 83 5.13 20.44 3.53
N ASN A 84 4.18 20.30 4.47
CA ASN A 84 2.78 19.90 4.22
C ASN A 84 2.58 18.54 3.52
N VAL A 85 3.52 17.61 3.63
CA VAL A 85 3.46 16.29 2.96
C VAL A 85 2.20 15.51 3.35
N ILE A 86 1.87 15.49 4.64
CA ILE A 86 0.68 14.77 5.13
C ILE A 86 -0.59 15.42 4.58
N ASP A 87 -0.68 16.73 4.59
CA ASP A 87 -1.86 17.46 4.13
C ASP A 87 -2.05 17.30 2.61
N GLU A 88 -0.97 17.30 1.83
CA GLU A 88 -1.01 17.04 0.38
C GLU A 88 -1.42 15.59 0.07
N LEU A 89 -0.83 14.61 0.73
CA LEU A 89 -1.18 13.20 0.56
C LEU A 89 -2.63 12.92 0.99
N THR A 90 -3.08 13.57 2.08
CA THR A 90 -4.47 13.52 2.53
C THR A 90 -5.42 14.07 1.48
N ALA A 91 -5.13 15.25 0.92
CA ALA A 91 -5.96 15.87 -0.11
C ALA A 91 -6.06 14.99 -1.37
N ILE A 92 -4.92 14.44 -1.83
CA ILE A 92 -4.89 13.52 -2.97
C ILE A 92 -5.72 12.26 -2.67
N PHE A 93 -5.52 11.64 -1.49
CA PHE A 93 -6.25 10.44 -1.10
C PHE A 93 -7.76 10.68 -1.05
N LEU A 94 -8.20 11.77 -0.41
CA LEU A 94 -9.62 12.11 -0.27
C LEU A 94 -10.29 12.48 -1.59
N THR A 95 -9.52 12.94 -2.58
CA THR A 95 -10.04 13.28 -3.91
C THR A 95 -10.07 12.06 -4.85
N ASP A 96 -9.02 11.25 -4.86
CA ASP A 96 -8.88 10.13 -5.81
C ASP A 96 -9.60 8.85 -5.34
N SER A 97 -9.57 8.56 -4.03
CA SER A 97 -10.14 7.32 -3.50
C SER A 97 -11.64 7.14 -3.74
N PRO A 98 -12.51 8.17 -3.63
CA PRO A 98 -13.93 8.03 -3.96
C PRO A 98 -14.16 7.64 -5.41
N LEU A 99 -13.38 8.17 -6.35
CA LEU A 99 -13.46 7.83 -7.77
C LEU A 99 -13.06 6.38 -8.02
N ARG A 100 -12.02 5.90 -7.31
CA ARG A 100 -11.61 4.49 -7.39
C ARG A 100 -12.64 3.55 -6.79
N LEU A 101 -13.26 3.92 -5.67
CA LEU A 101 -14.36 3.16 -5.06
C LEU A 101 -15.54 3.04 -6.01
N GLU A 102 -15.92 4.12 -6.69
CA GLU A 102 -16.98 4.10 -7.68
C GLU A 102 -16.63 3.21 -8.88
N SER A 103 -15.39 3.29 -9.39
CA SER A 103 -14.91 2.39 -10.44
C SER A 103 -14.96 0.91 -10.04
N ILE A 104 -14.55 0.58 -8.79
CA ILE A 104 -14.64 -0.78 -8.24
C ILE A 104 -16.10 -1.24 -8.20
N LYS A 105 -17.01 -0.40 -7.72
CA LYS A 105 -18.44 -0.68 -7.63
C LYS A 105 -19.06 -0.95 -8.99
N ASN A 106 -18.76 -0.10 -9.97
CA ASN A 106 -19.22 -0.26 -11.35
C ASN A 106 -18.65 -1.54 -11.97
N ALA A 107 -17.37 -1.83 -11.79
CA ALA A 107 -16.74 -3.02 -12.29
C ALA A 107 -17.38 -4.31 -11.72
N ILE A 108 -17.75 -4.31 -10.44
CA ILE A 108 -18.48 -5.42 -9.81
C ILE A 108 -19.88 -5.57 -10.42
N ASN A 109 -20.62 -4.47 -10.59
CA ASN A 109 -21.98 -4.49 -11.14
C ASN A 109 -22.01 -4.93 -12.60
N GLU A 110 -21.00 -4.56 -13.38
CA GLU A 110 -20.86 -4.89 -14.81
C GLU A 110 -20.19 -6.25 -15.04
N GLY A 111 -19.69 -6.89 -14.01
CA GLY A 111 -18.95 -8.14 -14.14
C GLY A 111 -17.59 -7.98 -14.84
N ASN A 112 -17.00 -6.78 -14.77
CA ASN A 112 -15.74 -6.44 -15.43
C ASN A 112 -14.54 -6.74 -14.52
N ALA A 113 -13.99 -7.95 -14.66
CA ALA A 113 -12.90 -8.44 -13.82
C ALA A 113 -11.58 -7.67 -14.01
N ASP A 114 -11.29 -7.22 -15.23
CA ASP A 114 -10.06 -6.47 -15.52
C ASP A 114 -10.12 -5.07 -14.91
N GLU A 115 -11.25 -4.39 -15.03
CA GLU A 115 -11.44 -3.07 -14.41
C GLU A 115 -11.42 -3.16 -12.88
N LEU A 116 -12.07 -4.19 -12.31
CA LEU A 116 -12.00 -4.46 -10.87
C LEU A 116 -10.55 -4.60 -10.39
N LYS A 117 -9.77 -5.41 -11.09
CA LYS A 117 -8.36 -5.63 -10.78
C LYS A 117 -7.55 -4.32 -10.83
N HIS A 118 -7.71 -3.53 -11.89
CA HIS A 118 -6.95 -2.30 -12.08
C HIS A 118 -7.33 -1.23 -11.05
N SER A 119 -8.61 -1.01 -10.81
CA SER A 119 -9.09 -0.03 -9.84
C SER A 119 -8.74 -0.40 -8.41
N ALA A 120 -8.86 -1.70 -8.03
CA ALA A 120 -8.44 -2.19 -6.74
C ALA A 120 -6.92 -2.07 -6.53
N HIS A 121 -6.12 -2.37 -7.56
CA HIS A 121 -4.67 -2.20 -7.51
C HIS A 121 -4.26 -0.73 -7.29
N ALA A 122 -4.89 0.19 -8.01
CA ALA A 122 -4.62 1.62 -7.87
C ALA A 122 -4.96 2.12 -6.46
N LEU A 123 -6.15 1.76 -5.94
CA LEU A 123 -6.57 2.13 -4.59
C LEU A 123 -5.67 1.53 -3.51
N LYS A 124 -5.23 0.28 -3.67
CA LYS A 124 -4.25 -0.38 -2.80
C LYS A 124 -2.95 0.43 -2.68
N GLY A 125 -2.47 0.99 -3.81
CA GLY A 125 -1.31 1.87 -3.84
C GLY A 125 -1.51 3.11 -2.96
N SER A 126 -2.63 3.82 -3.15
CA SER A 126 -2.99 5.00 -2.36
C SER A 126 -3.11 4.69 -0.86
N CYS A 127 -3.74 3.55 -0.51
CA CYS A 127 -3.83 3.07 0.88
C CYS A 127 -2.46 2.85 1.52
N THR A 128 -1.49 2.33 0.77
CA THR A 128 -0.13 2.10 1.27
C THR A 128 0.58 3.41 1.62
N VAL A 129 0.43 4.43 0.77
CA VAL A 129 1.08 5.73 0.96
C VAL A 129 0.57 6.44 2.22
N ILE A 130 -0.75 6.36 2.48
CA ILE A 130 -1.36 7.02 3.64
C ILE A 130 -1.36 6.14 4.91
N GLY A 131 -1.01 4.86 4.78
CA GLY A 131 -0.99 3.92 5.91
C GLY A 131 -2.34 3.26 6.23
N ALA A 132 -3.31 3.28 5.33
CA ALA A 132 -4.64 2.65 5.51
C ALA A 132 -4.55 1.12 5.29
N MET A 133 -3.96 0.40 6.27
CA MET A 133 -3.57 -1.00 6.08
C MET A 133 -4.75 -1.96 5.95
N LYS A 134 -5.82 -1.80 6.74
CA LYS A 134 -7.03 -2.63 6.63
C LYS A 134 -7.69 -2.46 5.26
N MET A 135 -7.83 -1.21 4.81
CA MET A 135 -8.36 -0.89 3.49
C MET A 135 -7.49 -1.46 2.36
N LYS A 136 -6.15 -1.41 2.52
CA LYS A 136 -5.18 -2.02 1.59
C LYS A 136 -5.38 -3.54 1.46
N GLU A 137 -5.62 -4.25 2.56
CA GLU A 137 -5.87 -5.69 2.56
C GLU A 137 -7.15 -6.04 1.79
N ILE A 138 -8.22 -5.28 1.99
CA ILE A 138 -9.47 -5.45 1.25
C ILE A 138 -9.25 -5.18 -0.25
N CYS A 139 -8.52 -4.14 -0.60
CA CYS A 139 -8.16 -3.87 -2.00
C CYS A 139 -7.35 -5.01 -2.62
N PHE A 140 -6.44 -5.63 -1.87
CA PHE A 140 -5.67 -6.78 -2.34
C PHE A 140 -6.56 -8.01 -2.58
N GLU A 141 -7.55 -8.24 -1.72
CA GLU A 141 -8.57 -9.28 -1.90
C GLU A 141 -9.35 -9.07 -3.21
N LEU A 142 -9.84 -7.85 -3.44
CA LEU A 142 -10.56 -7.48 -4.67
C LEU A 142 -9.69 -7.62 -5.94
N GLU A 143 -8.43 -7.19 -5.89
CA GLU A 143 -7.47 -7.35 -6.99
C GLU A 143 -7.25 -8.82 -7.35
N LYS A 144 -7.14 -9.69 -6.34
CA LYS A 144 -7.00 -11.13 -6.52
C LYS A 144 -8.26 -11.74 -7.14
N LEU A 145 -9.44 -11.35 -6.67
CA LEU A 145 -10.72 -11.82 -7.22
C LEU A 145 -10.91 -11.36 -8.67
N GLY A 146 -10.54 -10.13 -9.01
CA GLY A 146 -10.49 -9.66 -10.39
C GLY A 146 -9.51 -10.47 -11.25
N SER A 147 -8.33 -10.81 -10.72
CA SER A 147 -7.34 -11.61 -11.45
C SER A 147 -7.78 -13.05 -11.73
N THR A 148 -8.68 -13.61 -10.94
CA THR A 148 -9.23 -14.97 -11.12
C THR A 148 -10.60 -14.97 -11.80
N SER A 149 -11.11 -13.80 -12.21
CA SER A 149 -12.46 -13.59 -12.74
C SER A 149 -13.56 -14.17 -11.84
N SER A 150 -13.30 -14.26 -10.54
CA SER A 150 -14.23 -14.76 -9.52
C SER A 150 -15.02 -13.61 -8.93
N LEU A 151 -16.11 -13.23 -9.59
CA LEU A 151 -16.91 -12.05 -9.21
C LEU A 151 -18.15 -12.39 -8.36
N HIS A 152 -18.20 -13.57 -7.75
CA HIS A 152 -19.31 -14.00 -6.91
C HIS A 152 -19.15 -13.47 -5.47
N ASN A 153 -20.25 -12.99 -4.88
CA ASN A 153 -20.33 -12.55 -3.47
C ASN A 153 -19.39 -11.40 -3.08
N LEU A 154 -19.14 -10.45 -4.00
CA LEU A 154 -18.30 -9.28 -3.71
C LEU A 154 -19.00 -8.19 -2.90
N SER A 155 -20.32 -8.28 -2.69
CA SER A 155 -21.09 -7.26 -1.95
C SER A 155 -20.59 -7.06 -0.52
N ASP A 156 -20.20 -8.14 0.17
CA ASP A 156 -19.67 -8.06 1.53
C ASP A 156 -18.27 -7.39 1.54
N THR A 157 -17.40 -7.80 0.62
CA THR A 157 -16.06 -7.21 0.49
C THR A 157 -16.14 -5.73 0.10
N LEU A 158 -17.08 -5.35 -0.77
CA LEU A 158 -17.33 -3.95 -1.11
C LEU A 158 -17.84 -3.15 0.09
N SER A 159 -18.79 -3.68 0.87
CA SER A 159 -19.32 -3.02 2.07
C SER A 159 -18.23 -2.82 3.14
N ARG A 160 -17.33 -3.79 3.28
CA ARG A 160 -16.15 -3.66 4.16
C ARG A 160 -15.23 -2.56 3.69
N LEU A 161 -14.97 -2.48 2.38
CA LEU A 161 -14.13 -1.44 1.79
C LEU A 161 -14.71 -0.04 2.00
N GLU A 162 -16.02 0.13 1.77
CA GLU A 162 -16.73 1.40 2.00
C GLU A 162 -16.68 1.81 3.48
N THR A 163 -16.86 0.86 4.40
CA THR A 163 -16.78 1.11 5.84
C THR A 163 -15.38 1.56 6.26
N GLU A 164 -14.35 0.85 5.83
CA GLU A 164 -12.96 1.21 6.13
C GLU A 164 -12.57 2.56 5.51
N PHE A 165 -13.05 2.88 4.31
CA PHE A 165 -12.84 4.18 3.71
C PHE A 165 -13.39 5.32 4.57
N LEU A 166 -14.61 5.18 5.11
CA LEU A 166 -15.21 6.18 5.99
C LEU A 166 -14.41 6.37 7.29
N LEU A 167 -13.87 5.29 7.86
CA LEU A 167 -13.02 5.36 9.04
C LEU A 167 -11.70 6.09 8.74
N VAL A 168 -11.04 5.73 7.65
CA VAL A 168 -9.81 6.40 7.18
C VAL A 168 -10.06 7.88 6.90
N GLN A 169 -11.15 8.19 6.18
CA GLN A 169 -11.55 9.57 5.88
C GLN A 169 -11.72 10.40 7.16
N ARG A 170 -12.40 9.84 8.16
CA ARG A 170 -12.60 10.50 9.46
C ARG A 170 -11.25 10.76 10.15
N GLU A 171 -10.40 9.75 10.26
CA GLU A 171 -9.09 9.89 10.90
C GLU A 171 -8.22 10.93 10.22
N LEU A 172 -8.18 10.94 8.87
CA LEU A 172 -7.43 11.93 8.08
C LEU A 172 -7.96 13.35 8.28
N THR A 173 -9.27 13.53 8.32
CA THR A 173 -9.92 14.83 8.47
C THR A 173 -9.74 15.38 9.88
N GLU A 174 -9.90 14.54 10.90
CA GLU A 174 -9.77 14.91 12.31
C GLU A 174 -8.31 15.00 12.78
N LYS A 175 -7.36 14.51 11.97
CA LYS A 175 -5.91 14.46 12.28
C LYS A 175 -5.65 13.87 13.66
N THR A 176 -6.26 12.72 13.93
CA THR A 176 -6.30 12.08 15.27
C THR A 176 -4.91 11.79 15.85
N TRP A 177 -3.88 11.71 15.00
CA TRP A 177 -2.48 11.55 15.39
C TRP A 177 -1.80 12.82 15.93
N LYS A 178 -2.47 13.97 15.87
CA LYS A 178 -1.95 15.25 16.42
C LYS A 178 -2.37 15.47 17.89
N LYS A 179 -3.13 14.56 18.45
CA LYS A 179 -3.52 14.52 19.86
C LYS A 179 -2.51 13.68 20.61
#